data_b676deeb545b5975f1c03a0764f83a0c
#
_entry.id   b676deeb545b5975f1c03a0764f83a0c
#
_cell.length_a   1.000
_cell.length_b   1.000
_cell.length_c   1.000
_cell.angle_alpha   90.00
_cell.angle_beta   90.00
_cell.angle_gamma   90.00
#
_symmetry.space_group_name_H-M   'P 1'
#
loop_
_entity.id
_entity.type
_entity.pdbx_description
1 polymer ?
#
loop_
_entity_poly.entity_id
_entity_poly.type
_entity_poly.pdbx_seq_one_letter_code
_entity_poly.pdbx_strand_id
1 'polypeptide(L)'
;EENIRFFAGVYGLTGTKYEERKKWVLKVANLEGKEKLLTGSLPGGIKQRLALGTAVIHEPKIIFLDEPTSGVDPLSRRNFWDLIQGLSAGGTTVLVTTHYLDEAEFCNDIILINAGRLIAQGNAKELKTNYIKNTILEIESDRVVDSMEILEKEDWVGETSIFGNYIHIILNDNSKGDADVREILTDNNAIMVRRV
;
A
#
# COMPACT_ATOMS: atom_id res chain seq x y z
N GLU A 1 28.00 11.54 -1.31
CA GLU A 1 28.39 12.38 -0.17
C GLU A 1 28.00 13.84 -0.37
N GLU A 2 28.28 14.45 -1.51
CA GLU A 2 28.01 15.87 -1.80
C GLU A 2 26.56 16.26 -1.60
N ASN A 3 25.59 15.44 -2.06
CA ASN A 3 24.17 15.70 -1.83
C ASN A 3 23.81 15.75 -0.35
N ILE A 4 24.32 14.82 0.46
CA ILE A 4 24.06 14.80 1.91
C ILE A 4 24.63 16.07 2.55
N ARG A 5 25.85 16.46 2.17
CA ARG A 5 26.49 17.69 2.67
C ARG A 5 25.72 18.95 2.26
N PHE A 6 25.23 18.99 1.02
CA PHE A 6 24.43 20.11 0.53
C PHE A 6 23.15 20.30 1.36
N PHE A 7 22.35 19.23 1.51
CA PHE A 7 21.10 19.33 2.28
C PHE A 7 21.34 19.59 3.77
N ALA A 8 22.36 18.98 4.36
CA ALA A 8 22.76 19.29 5.73
C ALA A 8 23.11 20.77 5.90
N GLY A 9 23.84 21.35 4.94
CA GLY A 9 24.18 22.76 4.92
C GLY A 9 22.95 23.69 4.83
N VAL A 10 21.95 23.33 4.03
CA VAL A 10 20.67 24.06 3.92
C VAL A 10 19.99 24.17 5.28
N TYR A 11 20.05 23.12 6.10
CA TYR A 11 19.46 23.09 7.44
C TYR A 11 20.44 23.48 8.56
N GLY A 12 21.63 24.02 8.22
CA GLY A 12 22.62 24.49 9.19
C GLY A 12 23.27 23.41 10.05
N LEU A 13 23.24 22.15 9.61
CA LEU A 13 23.87 21.03 10.32
C LEU A 13 25.40 21.07 10.11
N THR A 14 26.13 21.13 11.21
CA THR A 14 27.61 21.19 11.20
C THR A 14 28.20 20.30 12.29
N GLY A 15 29.53 20.09 12.24
CA GLY A 15 30.26 19.38 13.28
C GLY A 15 29.76 17.96 13.54
N THR A 16 29.73 17.58 14.81
CA THR A 16 29.39 16.23 15.26
C THR A 16 27.97 15.81 14.79
N LYS A 17 27.00 16.73 14.86
CA LYS A 17 25.61 16.44 14.44
C LYS A 17 25.54 16.13 12.95
N TYR A 18 26.30 16.84 12.12
CA TYR A 18 26.38 16.51 10.68
C TYR A 18 26.92 15.10 10.47
N GLU A 19 28.01 14.71 11.13
CA GLU A 19 28.60 13.38 10.95
C GLU A 19 27.68 12.26 11.43
N GLU A 20 26.95 12.46 12.52
CA GLU A 20 25.93 11.51 13.01
C GLU A 20 24.80 11.33 12.00
N ARG A 21 24.24 12.44 11.52
CA ARG A 21 23.14 12.42 10.56
C ARG A 21 23.57 11.88 9.19
N LYS A 22 24.78 12.20 8.74
CA LYS A 22 25.38 11.64 7.53
C LYS A 22 25.49 10.12 7.61
N LYS A 23 25.99 9.58 8.71
CA LYS A 23 26.07 8.13 8.94
C LYS A 23 24.67 7.49 8.89
N TRP A 24 23.71 8.12 9.53
CA TRP A 24 22.33 7.63 9.50
C TRP A 24 21.75 7.62 8.07
N VAL A 25 21.92 8.69 7.29
CA VAL A 25 21.46 8.76 5.89
C VAL A 25 22.11 7.67 5.04
N LEU A 26 23.42 7.47 5.17
CA LEU A 26 24.14 6.41 4.44
C LEU A 26 23.62 5.03 4.79
N LYS A 27 23.35 4.76 6.06
CA LYS A 27 22.79 3.50 6.55
C LYS A 27 21.41 3.24 5.97
N VAL A 28 20.47 4.18 6.10
CA VAL A 28 19.08 4.00 5.62
C VAL A 28 19.00 3.90 4.10
N ALA A 29 19.90 4.58 3.38
CA ALA A 29 20.03 4.47 1.93
C ALA A 29 20.81 3.22 1.46
N ASN A 30 21.38 2.42 2.38
CA ASN A 30 22.27 1.29 2.06
C ASN A 30 23.46 1.71 1.19
N LEU A 31 24.09 2.82 1.56
CA LEU A 31 25.21 3.44 0.84
C LEU A 31 26.50 3.50 1.68
N GLU A 32 26.57 2.79 2.80
CA GLU A 32 27.79 2.68 3.61
C GLU A 32 28.93 2.08 2.78
N GLY A 33 30.08 2.73 2.77
CA GLY A 33 31.22 2.38 1.95
C GLY A 33 31.07 2.71 0.45
N LYS A 34 29.97 3.38 0.06
CA LYS A 34 29.65 3.75 -1.33
C LYS A 34 29.43 5.26 -1.51
N GLU A 35 29.95 6.07 -0.60
CA GLU A 35 29.69 7.51 -0.50
C GLU A 35 30.08 8.29 -1.75
N LYS A 36 31.05 7.75 -2.53
CA LYS A 36 31.58 8.38 -3.74
C LYS A 36 30.80 8.04 -5.02
N LEU A 37 29.82 7.13 -4.95
CA LEU A 37 29.02 6.81 -6.12
C LEU A 37 28.18 8.02 -6.57
N LEU A 38 28.09 8.19 -7.87
CA LEU A 38 27.23 9.21 -8.47
C LEU A 38 25.76 8.85 -8.24
N THR A 39 24.97 9.80 -7.77
CA THR A 39 23.53 9.59 -7.51
C THR A 39 22.80 9.14 -8.79
N GLY A 40 23.22 9.63 -9.97
CA GLY A 40 22.65 9.24 -11.24
C GLY A 40 22.73 7.74 -11.54
N SER A 41 23.80 7.06 -11.09
CA SER A 41 24.04 5.63 -11.31
C SER A 41 23.36 4.70 -10.30
N LEU A 42 22.72 5.25 -9.25
CA LEU A 42 22.07 4.43 -8.23
C LEU A 42 20.74 3.83 -8.75
N PRO A 43 20.38 2.60 -8.34
CA PRO A 43 19.05 2.04 -8.54
C PRO A 43 17.93 2.92 -7.96
N GLY A 44 16.74 2.88 -8.55
CA GLY A 44 15.60 3.72 -8.18
C GLY A 44 15.26 3.68 -6.68
N GLY A 45 15.12 2.50 -6.08
CA GLY A 45 14.82 2.37 -4.66
C GLY A 45 15.91 2.91 -3.73
N ILE A 46 17.19 2.89 -4.14
CA ILE A 46 18.28 3.52 -3.38
C ILE A 46 18.21 5.04 -3.49
N LYS A 47 17.91 5.57 -4.70
CA LYS A 47 17.69 7.01 -4.91
C LYS A 47 16.56 7.53 -4.02
N GLN A 48 15.45 6.80 -3.95
CA GLN A 48 14.30 7.16 -3.13
C GLN A 48 14.66 7.23 -1.63
N ARG A 49 15.35 6.20 -1.12
CA ARG A 49 15.81 6.20 0.28
C ARG A 49 16.82 7.31 0.58
N LEU A 50 17.73 7.59 -0.37
CA LEU A 50 18.67 8.71 -0.24
C LEU A 50 17.91 10.04 -0.24
N ALA A 51 16.93 10.22 -1.12
CA ALA A 51 16.11 11.43 -1.18
C ALA A 51 15.35 11.65 0.14
N LEU A 52 14.66 10.62 0.64
CA LEU A 52 13.99 10.69 1.94
C LEU A 52 14.99 10.98 3.06
N GLY A 53 16.12 10.25 3.14
CA GLY A 53 17.12 10.44 4.17
C GLY A 53 17.70 11.86 4.20
N THR A 54 17.93 12.46 3.02
CA THR A 54 18.39 13.85 2.93
C THR A 54 17.30 14.86 3.26
N ALA A 55 16.04 14.59 2.88
CA ALA A 55 14.91 15.46 3.21
C ALA A 55 14.65 15.53 4.73
N VAL A 56 14.88 14.44 5.45
CA VAL A 56 14.65 14.34 6.91
C VAL A 56 15.93 14.46 7.74
N ILE A 57 17.03 14.89 7.13
CA ILE A 57 18.34 14.97 7.81
C ILE A 57 18.34 15.88 9.05
N HIS A 58 17.46 16.89 9.05
CA HIS A 58 17.29 17.86 10.14
C HIS A 58 16.27 17.42 11.21
N GLU A 59 15.80 16.16 11.17
CA GLU A 59 14.88 15.57 12.16
C GLU A 59 13.56 16.33 12.29
N PRO A 60 12.79 16.51 11.21
CA PRO A 60 11.53 17.22 11.26
C PRO A 60 10.50 16.48 12.13
N LYS A 61 9.57 17.25 12.72
CA LYS A 61 8.45 16.67 13.48
C LYS A 61 7.33 16.13 12.58
N ILE A 62 7.19 16.68 11.37
CA ILE A 62 6.14 16.33 10.41
C ILE A 62 6.77 16.19 9.03
N ILE A 63 6.37 15.17 8.29
CA ILE A 63 6.81 14.88 6.92
C ILE A 63 5.56 14.67 6.05
N PHE A 64 5.58 15.23 4.85
CA PHE A 64 4.59 14.99 3.80
C PHE A 64 5.28 14.24 2.66
N LEU A 65 4.74 13.09 2.30
CA LEU A 65 5.24 12.25 1.22
C LEU A 65 4.12 12.05 0.19
N ASP A 66 4.35 12.50 -1.02
CA ASP A 66 3.39 12.37 -2.11
C ASP A 66 3.83 11.22 -3.02
N GLU A 67 3.06 10.12 -3.03
CA GLU A 67 3.31 8.88 -3.78
C GLU A 67 4.78 8.41 -3.75
N PRO A 68 5.40 8.28 -2.58
CA PRO A 68 6.86 8.15 -2.47
C PRO A 68 7.41 6.84 -3.05
N THR A 69 6.56 5.86 -3.32
CA THR A 69 6.94 4.53 -3.82
C THR A 69 6.49 4.28 -5.27
N SER A 70 5.97 5.31 -5.93
CA SER A 70 5.55 5.20 -7.33
C SER A 70 6.73 4.82 -8.24
N GLY A 71 6.53 3.80 -9.07
CA GLY A 71 7.57 3.29 -9.98
C GLY A 71 8.73 2.54 -9.31
N VAL A 72 8.60 2.19 -8.02
CA VAL A 72 9.60 1.42 -7.26
C VAL A 72 9.21 -0.06 -7.25
N ASP A 73 10.21 -0.94 -7.40
CA ASP A 73 9.99 -2.39 -7.33
C ASP A 73 9.45 -2.83 -5.96
N PRO A 74 8.74 -3.97 -5.86
CA PRO A 74 8.06 -4.39 -4.62
C PRO A 74 9.00 -4.55 -3.42
N LEU A 75 10.21 -5.05 -3.62
CA LEU A 75 11.18 -5.23 -2.52
C LEU A 75 11.68 -3.87 -2.01
N SER A 76 12.03 -2.97 -2.92
CA SER A 76 12.46 -1.61 -2.57
C SER A 76 11.34 -0.81 -1.92
N ARG A 77 10.08 -1.03 -2.34
CA ARG A 77 8.88 -0.44 -1.73
C ARG A 77 8.74 -0.86 -0.27
N ARG A 78 8.84 -2.16 0.02
CA ARG A 78 8.78 -2.67 1.40
C ARG A 78 9.87 -2.05 2.28
N ASN A 79 11.12 -2.03 1.81
CA ASN A 79 12.23 -1.41 2.53
C ASN A 79 12.02 0.10 2.77
N PHE A 80 11.29 0.78 1.89
CA PHE A 80 10.95 2.19 2.05
C PHE A 80 9.90 2.39 3.15
N TRP A 81 8.90 1.51 3.21
CA TRP A 81 7.90 1.52 4.27
C TRP A 81 8.49 1.19 5.64
N ASP A 82 9.45 0.26 5.73
CA ASP A 82 10.19 -0.01 6.97
C ASP A 82 10.90 1.27 7.48
N LEU A 83 11.45 2.08 6.56
CA LEU A 83 12.05 3.37 6.90
C LEU A 83 11.01 4.39 7.41
N ILE A 84 9.86 4.50 6.74
CA ILE A 84 8.76 5.38 7.19
C ILE A 84 8.29 4.99 8.59
N GLN A 85 8.05 3.70 8.82
CA GLN A 85 7.65 3.20 10.13
C GLN A 85 8.70 3.47 11.21
N GLY A 86 9.99 3.32 10.88
CA GLY A 86 11.09 3.68 11.78
C GLY A 86 11.10 5.17 12.16
N LEU A 87 10.81 6.07 11.21
CA LEU A 87 10.67 7.51 11.46
C LEU A 87 9.47 7.81 12.36
N SER A 88 8.34 7.17 12.09
CA SER A 88 7.11 7.32 12.88
C SER A 88 7.30 6.81 14.32
N ALA A 89 7.91 5.65 14.49
CA ALA A 89 8.26 5.10 15.82
C ALA A 89 9.24 6.02 16.59
N GLY A 90 10.08 6.77 15.87
CA GLY A 90 10.96 7.79 16.43
C GLY A 90 10.28 9.11 16.80
N GLY A 91 8.93 9.20 16.65
CA GLY A 91 8.13 10.37 17.01
C GLY A 91 7.89 11.39 15.89
N THR A 92 8.26 11.06 14.64
CA THR A 92 7.92 11.90 13.48
C THR A 92 6.51 11.57 12.99
N THR A 93 5.66 12.57 12.82
CA THR A 93 4.37 12.41 12.15
C THR A 93 4.58 12.35 10.64
N VAL A 94 4.10 11.28 9.99
CA VAL A 94 4.27 11.11 8.55
C VAL A 94 2.90 11.05 7.89
N LEU A 95 2.64 11.98 6.96
CA LEU A 95 1.49 11.94 6.07
C LEU A 95 1.96 11.44 4.69
N VAL A 96 1.33 10.36 4.23
CA VAL A 96 1.66 9.74 2.93
C VAL A 96 0.41 9.75 2.06
N THR A 97 0.53 10.17 0.80
CA THR A 97 -0.47 9.86 -0.22
C THR A 97 -0.02 8.64 -1.01
N THR A 98 -0.94 7.76 -1.32
CA THR A 98 -0.70 6.59 -2.17
C THR A 98 -2.00 6.15 -2.86
N HIS A 99 -1.89 5.57 -4.03
CA HIS A 99 -2.98 4.89 -4.72
C HIS A 99 -2.89 3.35 -4.58
N TYR A 100 -1.87 2.85 -3.89
CA TYR A 100 -1.69 1.42 -3.60
C TYR A 100 -2.39 1.07 -2.30
N LEU A 101 -3.49 0.32 -2.35
CA LEU A 101 -4.27 -0.04 -1.16
C LEU A 101 -3.51 -0.95 -0.18
N ASP A 102 -2.59 -1.78 -0.68
CA ASP A 102 -1.71 -2.60 0.15
C ASP A 102 -0.75 -1.77 1.02
N GLU A 103 -0.38 -0.58 0.58
CA GLU A 103 0.44 0.34 1.36
C GLU A 103 -0.34 0.96 2.53
N ALA A 104 -1.64 1.15 2.39
CA ALA A 104 -2.48 1.69 3.44
C ALA A 104 -2.49 0.81 4.71
N GLU A 105 -2.25 -0.50 4.57
CA GLU A 105 -2.15 -1.41 5.72
C GLU A 105 -0.95 -1.11 6.65
N PHE A 106 0.06 -0.38 6.16
CA PHE A 106 1.19 0.09 6.97
C PHE A 106 0.86 1.35 7.78
N CYS A 107 -0.27 2.00 7.52
CA CYS A 107 -0.67 3.26 8.16
C CYS A 107 -1.49 3.00 9.43
N ASN A 108 -1.30 3.88 10.43
CA ASN A 108 -2.09 3.85 11.66
C ASN A 108 -3.51 4.39 11.45
N ASP A 109 -3.64 5.41 10.61
CA ASP A 109 -4.90 6.04 10.23
C ASP A 109 -4.91 6.25 8.71
N ILE A 110 -6.05 5.98 8.10
CA ILE A 110 -6.26 6.00 6.65
C ILE A 110 -7.40 6.94 6.36
N ILE A 111 -7.21 7.83 5.39
CA ILE A 111 -8.24 8.71 4.87
C ILE A 111 -8.47 8.36 3.41
N LEU A 112 -9.68 7.92 3.07
CA LEU A 112 -10.08 7.66 1.68
C LEU A 112 -10.75 8.90 1.10
N ILE A 113 -10.22 9.37 -0.03
CA ILE A 113 -10.73 10.55 -0.73
C ILE A 113 -11.18 10.14 -2.14
N ASN A 114 -12.38 10.56 -2.52
CA ASN A 114 -12.89 10.40 -3.88
C ASN A 114 -13.56 11.70 -4.33
N ALA A 115 -13.25 12.15 -5.54
CA ALA A 115 -13.78 13.39 -6.13
C ALA A 115 -13.66 14.60 -5.17
N GLY A 116 -12.53 14.72 -4.46
CA GLY A 116 -12.26 15.81 -3.50
C GLY A 116 -13.07 15.75 -2.20
N ARG A 117 -13.75 14.63 -1.92
CA ARG A 117 -14.52 14.40 -0.69
C ARG A 117 -13.91 13.28 0.13
N LEU A 118 -13.86 13.47 1.43
CA LEU A 118 -13.55 12.41 2.38
C LEU A 118 -14.73 11.43 2.40
N ILE A 119 -14.47 10.16 2.05
CA ILE A 119 -15.49 9.12 2.01
C ILE A 119 -15.41 8.14 3.18
N ALA A 120 -14.21 7.93 3.73
CA ALA A 120 -14.00 7.08 4.91
C ALA A 120 -12.72 7.48 5.64
N GLN A 121 -12.69 7.26 6.95
CA GLN A 121 -11.53 7.43 7.80
C GLN A 121 -11.50 6.37 8.89
N GLY A 122 -10.31 5.92 9.24
CA GLY A 122 -10.04 4.95 10.32
C GLY A 122 -8.83 4.09 10.02
N ASN A 123 -8.49 3.16 10.89
CA ASN A 123 -7.47 2.17 10.61
C ASN A 123 -7.98 1.09 9.64
N ALA A 124 -7.08 0.28 9.06
CA ALA A 124 -7.43 -0.74 8.07
C ALA A 124 -8.52 -1.71 8.56
N LYS A 125 -8.49 -2.10 9.84
CA LYS A 125 -9.50 -2.99 10.44
C LYS A 125 -10.86 -2.31 10.53
N GLU A 126 -10.90 -1.08 11.02
CA GLU A 126 -12.15 -0.29 11.14
C GLU A 126 -12.77 -0.06 9.78
N LEU A 127 -11.97 0.28 8.77
CA LEU A 127 -12.49 0.46 7.42
C LEU A 127 -13.12 -0.82 6.86
N LYS A 128 -12.46 -1.96 7.04
CA LYS A 128 -12.98 -3.26 6.61
C LYS A 128 -14.27 -3.65 7.34
N THR A 129 -14.41 -3.35 8.65
CA THR A 129 -15.57 -3.78 9.44
C THR A 129 -16.73 -2.81 9.42
N ASN A 130 -16.48 -1.49 9.33
CA ASN A 130 -17.53 -0.49 9.45
C ASN A 130 -18.19 -0.13 8.11
N TYR A 131 -17.43 -0.26 7.02
CA TYR A 131 -17.91 0.13 5.69
C TYR A 131 -18.35 -1.05 4.84
N ILE A 132 -17.82 -2.26 5.09
CA ILE A 132 -18.24 -3.48 4.40
C ILE A 132 -19.17 -4.26 5.35
N LYS A 133 -20.47 -4.07 5.21
CA LYS A 133 -21.49 -4.74 6.04
C LYS A 133 -21.99 -6.04 5.42
N ASN A 134 -21.84 -6.17 4.14
CA ASN A 134 -22.34 -7.30 3.38
C ASN A 134 -21.28 -8.40 3.31
N THR A 135 -21.71 -9.65 3.29
CA THR A 135 -20.81 -10.78 3.10
C THR A 135 -20.19 -10.70 1.71
N ILE A 136 -18.88 -10.91 1.65
CA ILE A 136 -18.13 -11.05 0.40
C ILE A 136 -17.73 -12.51 0.26
N LEU A 137 -18.05 -13.12 -0.88
CA LEU A 137 -17.59 -14.46 -1.23
C LEU A 137 -16.53 -14.37 -2.33
N GLU A 138 -15.46 -15.13 -2.16
CA GLU A 138 -14.42 -15.35 -3.17
C GLU A 138 -14.62 -16.70 -3.82
N ILE A 139 -14.86 -16.74 -5.13
CA ILE A 139 -15.23 -17.93 -5.88
C ILE A 139 -14.13 -18.26 -6.87
N GLU A 140 -13.62 -19.48 -6.82
CA GLU A 140 -12.71 -20.02 -7.84
C GLU A 140 -13.50 -21.00 -8.74
N SER A 141 -13.60 -20.68 -10.03
CA SER A 141 -14.28 -21.53 -11.02
C SER A 141 -13.39 -21.76 -12.24
N ASP A 142 -13.70 -22.80 -13.01
CA ASP A 142 -13.03 -23.08 -14.28
C ASP A 142 -13.47 -22.16 -15.42
N ARG A 143 -14.59 -21.47 -15.25
CA ARG A 143 -15.19 -20.54 -16.23
C ARG A 143 -15.57 -19.22 -15.57
N VAL A 144 -14.56 -18.42 -15.25
CA VAL A 144 -14.68 -17.18 -14.43
C VAL A 144 -15.73 -16.22 -15.02
N VAL A 145 -15.65 -15.92 -16.32
CA VAL A 145 -16.54 -14.93 -16.97
C VAL A 145 -17.99 -15.44 -16.98
N ASP A 146 -18.20 -16.70 -17.40
CA ASP A 146 -19.55 -17.27 -17.45
C ASP A 146 -20.18 -17.37 -16.06
N SER A 147 -19.36 -17.72 -15.05
CA SER A 147 -19.81 -17.76 -13.65
C SER A 147 -20.24 -16.38 -13.16
N MET A 148 -19.50 -15.33 -13.50
CA MET A 148 -19.84 -13.96 -13.15
C MET A 148 -21.16 -13.54 -13.80
N GLU A 149 -21.33 -13.78 -15.12
CA GLU A 149 -22.56 -13.44 -15.86
C GLU A 149 -23.81 -14.16 -15.32
N ILE A 150 -23.63 -15.37 -14.77
CA ILE A 150 -24.73 -16.13 -14.16
C ILE A 150 -25.08 -15.52 -12.81
N LEU A 151 -24.07 -15.28 -11.96
CA LEU A 151 -24.27 -14.75 -10.61
C LEU A 151 -24.83 -13.32 -10.61
N GLU A 152 -24.49 -12.50 -11.62
CA GLU A 152 -25.04 -11.14 -11.78
C GLU A 152 -26.56 -11.10 -12.01
N LYS A 153 -27.16 -12.21 -12.43
CA LYS A 153 -28.61 -12.30 -12.65
C LYS A 153 -29.39 -12.61 -11.38
N GLU A 154 -28.69 -12.97 -10.32
CA GLU A 154 -29.32 -13.34 -9.05
C GLU A 154 -29.59 -12.09 -8.20
N ASP A 155 -30.86 -11.91 -7.78
CA ASP A 155 -31.29 -10.73 -6.98
C ASP A 155 -30.53 -10.57 -5.64
N TRP A 156 -30.01 -11.67 -5.11
CA TRP A 156 -29.27 -11.69 -3.86
C TRP A 156 -27.77 -11.32 -4.04
N VAL A 157 -27.27 -11.20 -5.27
CA VAL A 157 -25.95 -10.71 -5.61
C VAL A 157 -26.02 -9.21 -5.86
N GLY A 158 -25.21 -8.42 -5.14
CA GLY A 158 -25.17 -6.96 -5.28
C GLY A 158 -24.17 -6.49 -6.30
N GLU A 159 -22.91 -6.84 -6.09
CA GLU A 159 -21.81 -6.47 -6.97
C GLU A 159 -20.95 -7.69 -7.26
N THR A 160 -20.40 -7.75 -8.47
CA THR A 160 -19.45 -8.76 -8.90
C THR A 160 -18.18 -8.11 -9.43
N SER A 161 -17.04 -8.74 -9.21
CA SER A 161 -15.77 -8.30 -9.78
C SER A 161 -14.83 -9.48 -9.99
N ILE A 162 -14.00 -9.41 -11.06
CA ILE A 162 -12.97 -10.41 -11.33
C ILE A 162 -11.66 -9.95 -10.72
N PHE A 163 -11.05 -10.82 -9.93
CA PHE A 163 -9.73 -10.60 -9.33
C PHE A 163 -8.79 -11.76 -9.67
N GLY A 164 -8.03 -11.61 -10.73
CA GLY A 164 -7.21 -12.71 -11.27
C GLY A 164 -8.06 -13.87 -11.76
N ASN A 165 -7.95 -15.03 -11.11
CA ASN A 165 -8.73 -16.24 -11.39
C ASN A 165 -9.94 -16.41 -10.46
N TYR A 166 -10.25 -15.40 -9.66
CA TYR A 166 -11.34 -15.41 -8.69
C TYR A 166 -12.42 -14.42 -9.08
N ILE A 167 -13.62 -14.69 -8.64
CA ILE A 167 -14.76 -13.79 -8.68
C ILE A 167 -15.04 -13.37 -7.24
N HIS A 168 -15.10 -12.08 -6.97
CA HIS A 168 -15.62 -11.55 -5.72
C HIS A 168 -17.07 -11.15 -5.96
N ILE A 169 -17.97 -11.61 -5.10
CA ILE A 169 -19.35 -11.17 -5.08
C ILE A 169 -19.70 -10.58 -3.72
N ILE A 170 -20.43 -9.48 -3.73
CA ILE A 170 -21.01 -8.87 -2.53
C ILE A 170 -22.46 -9.29 -2.45
N LEU A 171 -22.88 -9.88 -1.32
CA LEU A 171 -24.24 -10.35 -1.14
C LEU A 171 -25.17 -9.22 -0.71
N ASN A 172 -26.31 -9.05 -1.37
CA ASN A 172 -27.41 -8.22 -0.89
C ASN A 172 -28.20 -8.91 0.22
N ASP A 173 -28.22 -10.24 0.21
CA ASP A 173 -28.87 -11.08 1.20
C ASP A 173 -27.84 -12.00 1.87
N ASN A 174 -27.52 -11.71 3.13
CA ASN A 174 -26.56 -12.47 3.92
C ASN A 174 -27.10 -13.85 4.40
N SER A 175 -28.34 -14.22 4.05
CA SER A 175 -28.85 -15.59 4.26
C SER A 175 -28.35 -16.57 3.20
N LYS A 176 -27.85 -16.06 2.08
CA LYS A 176 -27.24 -16.80 0.99
C LYS A 176 -25.73 -16.99 1.23
N GLY A 177 -25.15 -18.00 0.59
CA GLY A 177 -23.73 -18.30 0.79
C GLY A 177 -23.15 -19.32 -0.18
N ASP A 178 -22.12 -20.03 0.24
CA ASP A 178 -21.36 -21.03 -0.52
C ASP A 178 -22.26 -22.08 -1.18
N ALA A 179 -23.24 -22.63 -0.45
CA ALA A 179 -24.12 -23.65 -0.96
C ALA A 179 -24.96 -23.17 -2.15
N ASP A 180 -25.51 -21.96 -2.05
CA ASP A 180 -26.33 -21.36 -3.11
C ASP A 180 -25.49 -21.08 -4.38
N VAL A 181 -24.27 -20.57 -4.22
CA VAL A 181 -23.34 -20.36 -5.33
C VAL A 181 -23.04 -21.67 -6.05
N ARG A 182 -22.72 -22.73 -5.29
CA ARG A 182 -22.41 -24.05 -5.88
C ARG A 182 -23.61 -24.64 -6.62
N GLU A 183 -24.78 -24.57 -6.04
CA GLU A 183 -26.03 -25.06 -6.67
C GLU A 183 -26.25 -24.38 -8.03
N ILE A 184 -26.18 -23.04 -8.09
CA ILE A 184 -26.43 -22.30 -9.32
C ILE A 184 -25.39 -22.58 -10.40
N LEU A 185 -24.12 -22.61 -10.04
CA LEU A 185 -23.03 -22.77 -11.00
C LEU A 185 -22.87 -24.22 -11.46
N THR A 186 -23.03 -25.20 -10.57
CA THR A 186 -22.76 -26.61 -10.87
C THR A 186 -23.98 -27.27 -11.50
N ASP A 187 -25.15 -27.15 -10.89
CA ASP A 187 -26.34 -27.91 -11.28
C ASP A 187 -26.93 -27.43 -12.61
N ASN A 188 -26.97 -26.13 -12.85
CA ASN A 188 -27.60 -25.56 -14.03
C ASN A 188 -26.64 -25.35 -15.21
N ASN A 189 -25.33 -25.21 -14.96
CA ASN A 189 -24.40 -24.76 -15.99
C ASN A 189 -23.16 -25.65 -16.15
N ALA A 190 -23.07 -26.74 -15.39
CA ALA A 190 -21.94 -27.67 -15.38
C ALA A 190 -20.58 -26.98 -15.20
N ILE A 191 -20.55 -25.88 -14.41
CA ILE A 191 -19.35 -25.12 -14.08
C ILE A 191 -18.75 -25.74 -12.82
N MET A 192 -17.45 -26.06 -12.89
CA MET A 192 -16.74 -26.61 -11.73
C MET A 192 -16.34 -25.48 -10.79
N VAL A 193 -16.93 -25.47 -9.59
CA VAL A 193 -16.55 -24.55 -8.50
C VAL A 193 -15.50 -25.21 -7.62
N ARG A 194 -14.28 -24.70 -7.67
CA ARG A 194 -13.16 -25.24 -6.89
C ARG A 194 -13.18 -24.74 -5.44
N ARG A 195 -13.57 -23.48 -5.23
CA ARG A 195 -13.60 -22.84 -3.92
C ARG A 195 -14.68 -21.75 -3.89
N VAL A 196 -15.33 -21.60 -2.73
CA VAL A 196 -16.14 -20.44 -2.34
C VAL A 196 -15.71 -19.99 -0.96
#